data_2b3576e681307e573e9d7def26ac5c00
#
_entry.id   2b3576e681307e573e9d7def26ac5c00
#
_cell.length_a   1.000
_cell.length_b   1.000
_cell.length_c   1.000
_cell.angle_alpha   90.00
_cell.angle_beta   90.00
_cell.angle_gamma   90.00
#
_symmetry.space_group_name_H-M   'P 1'
#
loop_
_entity.id
_entity.type
_entity.pdbx_description
1 polymer ?
#
loop_
_entity_poly.entity_id
_entity_poly.type
_entity_poly.pdbx_seq_one_letter_code
_entity_poly.pdbx_strand_id
1 'polypeptide(L)'
;MNTRPAKIKSNIDLSKSGYQYGELMLPWSNNSVPLGYHPTPFISIKNGSGKKILIIGGNHGDEFEGPCAIMRLAQNIKYKELKGQVILIPALSFEAIKNSSRVNPLDNKNMNRAFPGDPNGTPTEMMADFLERELIPSCDAVIDLHSGGKASFFEPCTLPTKSKNKKLFDANMELAERFGLSLVWVLGPNNDNRSLNSAAERAGVAMIAAELGGGGGANPKITALAETGLINILHYLKILKLDKSKPPNEKIKKVELRNADATIYAPAKGLFDRLVKAGQTVKIGQTAGWFHYFMEPERPSLELKFKHNGFILAHTNRGIVDKGEMLTLVVQEYK
;
A
#
# COMPACT_ATOMS: atom_id res chain seq x y z
N MET A 1 -10.57 -4.69 25.31
CA MET A 1 -10.32 -5.42 24.03
C MET A 1 -11.40 -6.46 23.86
N ASN A 2 -11.93 -6.63 22.65
CA ASN A 2 -12.94 -7.64 22.38
C ASN A 2 -12.29 -9.03 22.48
N THR A 3 -12.69 -9.86 23.43
CA THR A 3 -12.09 -11.19 23.70
C THR A 3 -12.62 -12.30 22.77
N ARG A 4 -13.52 -11.95 21.84
CA ARG A 4 -14.07 -12.94 20.91
C ARG A 4 -13.02 -13.31 19.84
N PRO A 5 -12.85 -14.61 19.50
CA PRO A 5 -11.93 -15.03 18.45
C PRO A 5 -12.38 -14.48 17.10
N ALA A 6 -11.42 -14.20 16.20
CA ALA A 6 -11.74 -13.86 14.83
C ALA A 6 -12.50 -14.99 14.14
N LYS A 7 -13.40 -14.64 13.23
CA LYS A 7 -14.14 -15.63 12.45
C LYS A 7 -13.34 -16.19 11.28
N ILE A 8 -12.31 -15.45 10.83
CA ILE A 8 -11.42 -15.93 9.79
C ILE A 8 -10.49 -16.99 10.35
N LYS A 9 -10.39 -18.10 9.65
CA LYS A 9 -9.50 -19.21 9.98
C LYS A 9 -8.47 -19.39 8.88
N SER A 10 -7.35 -20.00 9.21
CA SER A 10 -6.34 -20.42 8.23
C SER A 10 -6.26 -21.94 8.18
N ASN A 11 -6.00 -22.48 6.98
CA ASN A 11 -5.71 -23.90 6.81
C ASN A 11 -4.21 -24.22 6.87
N ILE A 12 -3.35 -23.22 7.20
CA ILE A 12 -1.93 -23.45 7.47
C ILE A 12 -1.62 -23.24 8.96
N ASP A 13 -0.55 -23.87 9.42
CA ASP A 13 -0.05 -23.79 10.79
C ASP A 13 1.22 -22.92 10.83
N LEU A 14 1.10 -21.67 11.28
CA LEU A 14 2.21 -20.73 11.35
C LEU A 14 3.37 -21.17 12.29
N SER A 15 3.16 -22.20 13.11
CA SER A 15 4.22 -22.76 13.98
C SER A 15 5.20 -23.66 13.22
N LYS A 16 4.77 -24.29 12.13
CA LYS A 16 5.56 -25.26 11.37
C LYS A 16 6.63 -24.58 10.51
N SER A 17 7.81 -25.21 10.44
CA SER A 17 8.90 -24.83 9.54
C SER A 17 8.67 -25.34 8.11
N GLY A 18 9.35 -24.70 7.15
CA GLY A 18 9.25 -24.98 5.72
C GLY A 18 8.33 -24.02 5.00
N TYR A 19 7.91 -24.43 3.81
CA TYR A 19 6.90 -23.70 3.04
C TYR A 19 5.52 -24.22 3.39
N GLN A 20 4.59 -23.30 3.60
CA GLN A 20 3.17 -23.60 3.70
C GLN A 20 2.41 -22.66 2.80
N TYR A 21 1.63 -23.23 1.91
CA TYR A 21 0.73 -22.53 1.00
C TYR A 21 -0.69 -22.92 1.35
N GLY A 22 -1.53 -21.94 1.57
CA GLY A 22 -2.91 -22.14 1.93
C GLY A 22 -3.71 -20.84 1.78
N GLU A 23 -4.69 -20.69 2.62
CA GLU A 23 -5.63 -19.60 2.53
C GLU A 23 -6.17 -19.16 3.89
N LEU A 24 -6.59 -17.91 3.96
CA LEU A 24 -7.50 -17.41 4.97
C LEU A 24 -8.93 -17.68 4.48
N MET A 25 -9.73 -18.30 5.32
CA MET A 25 -11.10 -18.69 5.02
C MET A 25 -12.07 -17.67 5.61
N LEU A 26 -12.60 -16.78 4.77
CA LEU A 26 -13.58 -15.77 5.15
C LEU A 26 -14.99 -16.38 5.06
N PRO A 27 -15.70 -16.59 6.16
CA PRO A 27 -17.05 -17.17 6.16
C PRO A 27 -18.07 -16.11 5.72
N TRP A 28 -18.51 -16.18 4.48
CA TRP A 28 -19.51 -15.28 3.92
C TRP A 28 -20.38 -15.99 2.88
N SER A 29 -21.69 -15.82 3.00
CA SER A 29 -22.65 -16.41 2.08
C SER A 29 -23.16 -15.38 1.10
N ASN A 30 -23.14 -15.71 -0.18
CA ASN A 30 -23.74 -14.94 -1.27
C ASN A 30 -24.21 -15.88 -2.39
N ASN A 31 -24.67 -15.31 -3.52
CA ASN A 31 -25.18 -16.11 -4.64
C ASN A 31 -24.13 -17.04 -5.27
N SER A 32 -22.86 -16.71 -5.23
CA SER A 32 -21.77 -17.54 -5.77
C SER A 32 -21.23 -18.55 -4.75
N VAL A 33 -21.35 -18.23 -3.46
CA VAL A 33 -20.91 -19.09 -2.34
C VAL A 33 -22.03 -19.16 -1.30
N PRO A 34 -23.07 -19.98 -1.54
CA PRO A 34 -24.21 -20.08 -0.60
C PRO A 34 -23.83 -20.78 0.72
N LEU A 35 -22.90 -21.72 0.68
CA LEU A 35 -22.34 -22.43 1.83
C LEU A 35 -20.83 -22.57 1.63
N GLY A 36 -20.04 -22.15 2.63
CA GLY A 36 -18.57 -22.23 2.56
C GLY A 36 -17.89 -20.92 2.95
N TYR A 37 -16.84 -20.55 2.23
CA TYR A 37 -16.02 -19.37 2.52
C TYR A 37 -15.42 -18.78 1.23
N HIS A 38 -15.02 -17.52 1.30
CA HIS A 38 -14.21 -16.86 0.28
C HIS A 38 -12.74 -17.02 0.67
N PRO A 39 -11.89 -17.61 -0.19
CA PRO A 39 -10.48 -17.81 0.09
C PRO A 39 -9.68 -16.51 -0.12
N THR A 40 -8.64 -16.30 0.70
CA THR A 40 -7.60 -15.29 0.47
C THR A 40 -6.25 -16.01 0.52
N PRO A 41 -5.40 -15.93 -0.52
CA PRO A 41 -4.11 -16.61 -0.56
C PRO A 41 -3.24 -16.23 0.64
N PHE A 42 -2.70 -17.24 1.34
CA PHE A 42 -1.92 -17.08 2.56
C PHE A 42 -0.71 -18.00 2.55
N ILE A 43 0.48 -17.43 2.74
CA ILE A 43 1.74 -18.17 2.62
C ILE A 43 2.57 -17.94 3.88
N SER A 44 3.18 -18.99 4.40
CA SER A 44 4.19 -18.90 5.46
C SER A 44 5.46 -19.62 5.04
N ILE A 45 6.59 -18.95 5.18
CA ILE A 45 7.92 -19.52 4.94
C ILE A 45 8.73 -19.32 6.22
N LYS A 46 9.04 -20.42 6.91
CA LYS A 46 9.66 -20.39 8.25
C LYS A 46 10.88 -21.28 8.33
N ASN A 47 11.95 -20.77 8.97
CA ASN A 47 13.09 -21.58 9.35
C ASN A 47 13.66 -21.13 10.70
N GLY A 48 13.49 -21.98 11.71
CA GLY A 48 13.98 -21.73 13.06
C GLY A 48 13.29 -20.57 13.79
N SER A 49 13.95 -20.06 14.81
CA SER A 49 13.53 -18.90 15.59
C SER A 49 14.19 -17.63 15.07
N GLY A 50 13.48 -16.53 15.08
CA GLY A 50 13.94 -15.22 14.60
C GLY A 50 12.77 -14.25 14.47
N LYS A 51 13.01 -13.12 13.82
CA LYS A 51 11.97 -12.14 13.54
C LYS A 51 10.92 -12.69 12.58
N LYS A 52 9.70 -12.16 12.72
CA LYS A 52 8.54 -12.46 11.89
C LYS A 52 8.10 -11.19 11.17
N ILE A 53 7.96 -11.27 9.86
CA ILE A 53 7.46 -10.16 9.05
C ILE A 53 6.18 -10.57 8.31
N LEU A 54 5.22 -9.64 8.25
CA LEU A 54 4.02 -9.72 7.43
C LEU A 54 4.18 -8.80 6.21
N ILE A 55 4.01 -9.36 5.02
CA ILE A 55 4.06 -8.62 3.75
C ILE A 55 2.73 -8.78 3.04
N ILE A 56 2.10 -7.66 2.73
CA ILE A 56 0.75 -7.58 2.18
C ILE A 56 0.79 -6.89 0.82
N GLY A 57 0.02 -7.40 -0.13
CA GLY A 57 -0.33 -6.74 -1.38
C GLY A 57 -1.80 -6.93 -1.68
N GLY A 58 -2.33 -6.15 -2.63
CA GLY A 58 -3.74 -6.24 -3.01
C GLY A 58 -4.71 -5.84 -1.91
N ASN A 59 -4.35 -4.86 -1.11
CA ASN A 59 -5.25 -4.14 -0.21
C ASN A 59 -6.39 -3.51 -1.03
N HIS A 60 -6.04 -2.91 -2.19
CA HIS A 60 -7.00 -2.58 -3.25
C HIS A 60 -6.80 -3.50 -4.45
N GLY A 61 -7.89 -3.86 -5.14
CA GLY A 61 -7.86 -4.91 -6.14
C GLY A 61 -7.43 -4.48 -7.54
N ASP A 62 -7.16 -3.20 -7.76
CA ASP A 62 -6.63 -2.66 -9.02
C ASP A 62 -5.14 -2.28 -8.95
N GLU A 63 -4.42 -2.75 -7.89
CA GLU A 63 -3.03 -2.46 -7.59
C GLU A 63 -2.20 -3.76 -7.70
N PHE A 64 -1.38 -3.92 -8.75
CA PHE A 64 -0.80 -5.23 -9.11
C PHE A 64 0.71 -5.36 -8.90
N GLU A 65 1.47 -4.26 -8.75
CA GLU A 65 2.91 -4.30 -8.53
C GLU A 65 3.29 -5.06 -7.25
N GLY A 66 2.58 -4.75 -6.15
CA GLY A 66 2.74 -5.42 -4.86
C GLY A 66 2.46 -6.93 -4.92
N PRO A 67 1.27 -7.36 -5.37
CA PRO A 67 0.96 -8.77 -5.60
C PRO A 67 2.01 -9.52 -6.40
N CYS A 68 2.46 -8.95 -7.53
CA CYS A 68 3.49 -9.57 -8.37
C CYS A 68 4.84 -9.69 -7.67
N ALA A 69 5.29 -8.65 -6.94
CA ALA A 69 6.54 -8.69 -6.19
C ALA A 69 6.50 -9.76 -5.08
N ILE A 70 5.37 -9.88 -4.36
CA ILE A 70 5.18 -10.89 -3.32
C ILE A 70 5.20 -12.30 -3.91
N MET A 71 4.54 -12.54 -5.04
CA MET A 71 4.54 -13.85 -5.69
C MET A 71 5.94 -14.25 -6.19
N ARG A 72 6.71 -13.29 -6.75
CA ARG A 72 8.11 -13.53 -7.12
C ARG A 72 8.96 -13.86 -5.88
N LEU A 73 8.81 -13.09 -4.80
CA LEU A 73 9.50 -13.38 -3.54
C LEU A 73 9.18 -14.78 -3.03
N ALA A 74 7.89 -15.18 -2.99
CA ALA A 74 7.45 -16.48 -2.51
C ALA A 74 8.07 -17.65 -3.29
N GLN A 75 8.29 -17.48 -4.60
CA GLN A 75 8.87 -18.50 -5.47
C GLN A 75 10.41 -18.54 -5.41
N ASN A 76 11.05 -17.39 -5.19
CA ASN A 76 12.51 -17.27 -5.28
C ASN A 76 13.24 -17.45 -3.95
N ILE A 77 12.56 -17.19 -2.81
CA ILE A 77 13.17 -17.30 -1.49
C ILE A 77 13.29 -18.76 -1.07
N LYS A 78 14.49 -19.15 -0.63
CA LYS A 78 14.73 -20.51 -0.14
C LYS A 78 14.61 -20.54 1.38
N TYR A 79 13.69 -21.33 1.93
CA TYR A 79 13.45 -21.36 3.38
C TYR A 79 14.70 -21.68 4.20
N LYS A 80 15.64 -22.46 3.69
CA LYS A 80 16.93 -22.79 4.35
C LYS A 80 17.83 -21.56 4.52
N GLU A 81 17.65 -20.54 3.69
CA GLU A 81 18.37 -19.26 3.77
C GLU A 81 17.75 -18.32 4.80
N LEU A 82 16.59 -18.66 5.38
CA LEU A 82 15.93 -17.86 6.40
C LEU A 82 16.40 -18.17 7.82
N LYS A 83 16.21 -17.18 8.71
CA LYS A 83 16.23 -17.30 10.15
C LYS A 83 15.04 -16.50 10.71
N GLY A 84 13.92 -17.18 10.96
CA GLY A 84 12.66 -16.54 11.36
C GLY A 84 11.53 -16.89 10.41
N GLN A 85 10.61 -15.97 10.18
CA GLN A 85 9.38 -16.24 9.44
C GLN A 85 8.98 -15.08 8.52
N VAL A 86 8.62 -15.42 7.30
CA VAL A 86 8.00 -14.50 6.33
C VAL A 86 6.57 -14.96 6.08
N ILE A 87 5.62 -14.10 6.40
CA ILE A 87 4.19 -14.31 6.16
C ILE A 87 3.78 -13.40 5.00
N LEU A 88 3.13 -13.98 3.98
CA LEU A 88 2.78 -13.27 2.75
C LEU A 88 1.27 -13.37 2.49
N ILE A 89 0.66 -12.24 2.20
CA ILE A 89 -0.71 -12.12 1.70
C ILE A 89 -0.64 -11.38 0.36
N PRO A 90 -0.49 -12.08 -0.77
CA PRO A 90 -0.31 -11.42 -2.08
C PRO A 90 -1.57 -10.71 -2.58
N ALA A 91 -2.75 -11.05 -2.05
CA ALA A 91 -4.03 -10.55 -2.51
C ALA A 91 -5.01 -10.43 -1.33
N LEU A 92 -4.79 -9.42 -0.47
CA LEU A 92 -5.57 -9.26 0.77
C LEU A 92 -7.07 -9.14 0.48
N SER A 93 -7.46 -8.26 -0.41
CA SER A 93 -8.84 -8.11 -0.87
C SER A 93 -9.05 -8.95 -2.14
N PHE A 94 -9.01 -10.29 -2.00
CA PHE A 94 -8.97 -11.21 -3.14
C PHE A 94 -10.15 -11.03 -4.10
N GLU A 95 -11.37 -10.82 -3.59
CA GLU A 95 -12.54 -10.56 -4.44
C GLU A 95 -12.42 -9.22 -5.20
N ALA A 96 -11.77 -8.21 -4.61
CA ALA A 96 -11.47 -6.96 -5.31
C ALA A 96 -10.43 -7.17 -6.41
N ILE A 97 -9.38 -7.97 -6.17
CA ILE A 97 -8.36 -8.35 -7.18
C ILE A 97 -9.02 -9.04 -8.38
N LYS A 98 -9.90 -10.02 -8.15
CA LYS A 98 -10.62 -10.73 -9.23
C LYS A 98 -11.42 -9.78 -10.12
N ASN A 99 -11.94 -8.70 -9.55
CA ASN A 99 -12.73 -7.69 -10.25
C ASN A 99 -11.91 -6.48 -10.70
N SER A 100 -10.62 -6.42 -10.41
CA SER A 100 -9.76 -5.26 -10.63
C SER A 100 -10.43 -3.97 -10.13
N SER A 101 -10.98 -3.99 -8.92
CA SER A 101 -11.72 -2.90 -8.30
C SER A 101 -11.03 -2.42 -7.03
N ARG A 102 -11.09 -1.10 -6.76
CA ARG A 102 -10.52 -0.52 -5.55
C ARG A 102 -11.19 -1.04 -4.27
N VAL A 103 -12.48 -1.24 -4.32
CA VAL A 103 -13.30 -1.71 -3.19
C VAL A 103 -13.67 -3.18 -3.34
N ASN A 104 -13.96 -3.85 -2.22
CA ASN A 104 -14.38 -5.23 -2.21
C ASN A 104 -15.84 -5.34 -2.73
N PRO A 105 -16.11 -6.10 -3.80
CA PRO A 105 -17.44 -6.21 -4.37
C PRO A 105 -18.46 -6.95 -3.47
N LEU A 106 -18.01 -7.67 -2.45
CA LEU A 106 -18.91 -8.36 -1.51
C LEU A 106 -19.68 -7.39 -0.61
N ASP A 107 -19.09 -6.23 -0.29
CA ASP A 107 -19.68 -5.26 0.64
C ASP A 107 -19.46 -3.79 0.25
N ASN A 108 -18.84 -3.52 -0.90
CA ASN A 108 -18.50 -2.21 -1.41
C ASN A 108 -17.62 -1.37 -0.47
N LYS A 109 -16.85 -2.03 0.41
CA LYS A 109 -15.97 -1.33 1.35
C LYS A 109 -14.53 -1.28 0.85
N ASN A 110 -13.84 -0.19 1.23
CA ASN A 110 -12.41 -0.02 1.04
C ASN A 110 -11.70 -0.67 2.23
N MET A 111 -10.86 -1.68 1.95
CA MET A 111 -10.10 -2.40 2.97
C MET A 111 -9.23 -1.46 3.83
N ASN A 112 -8.59 -0.47 3.20
CA ASN A 112 -7.74 0.51 3.89
C ASN A 112 -8.55 1.65 4.58
N ARG A 113 -9.86 1.42 4.82
CA ARG A 113 -10.79 2.28 5.58
C ARG A 113 -11.67 1.46 6.53
N ALA A 114 -11.31 0.18 6.75
CA ALA A 114 -12.14 -0.73 7.54
C ALA A 114 -11.58 -1.03 8.94
N PHE A 115 -10.34 -0.65 9.23
CA PHE A 115 -9.72 -0.86 10.55
C PHE A 115 -10.35 0.04 11.64
N PRO A 116 -10.51 -0.46 12.87
CA PRO A 116 -10.00 -1.72 13.43
C PRO A 116 -10.79 -2.96 13.03
N GLY A 117 -11.87 -2.84 12.28
CA GLY A 117 -12.73 -3.95 11.89
C GLY A 117 -13.79 -4.33 12.92
N ASP A 118 -14.58 -5.35 12.56
CA ASP A 118 -15.58 -5.98 13.41
C ASP A 118 -15.67 -7.48 13.07
N PRO A 119 -15.48 -8.40 14.05
CA PRO A 119 -15.58 -9.84 13.80
C PRO A 119 -16.98 -10.30 13.40
N ASN A 120 -18.01 -9.48 13.64
CA ASN A 120 -19.40 -9.74 13.25
C ASN A 120 -19.88 -8.83 12.11
N GLY A 121 -18.98 -8.03 11.56
CA GLY A 121 -19.27 -7.08 10.50
C GLY A 121 -19.32 -7.73 9.11
N THR A 122 -19.11 -6.91 8.11
CA THR A 122 -19.04 -7.31 6.70
C THR A 122 -17.72 -8.01 6.36
N PRO A 123 -17.57 -8.63 5.19
CA PRO A 123 -16.35 -9.31 4.77
C PRO A 123 -15.07 -8.51 4.98
N THR A 124 -15.07 -7.25 4.58
CA THR A 124 -13.91 -6.36 4.71
C THR A 124 -13.63 -6.03 6.18
N GLU A 125 -14.66 -5.83 7.01
CA GLU A 125 -14.50 -5.56 8.44
C GLU A 125 -14.00 -6.78 9.21
N MET A 126 -14.46 -7.98 8.86
CA MET A 126 -13.95 -9.23 9.46
C MET A 126 -12.47 -9.44 9.14
N MET A 127 -12.03 -9.13 7.90
CA MET A 127 -10.63 -9.23 7.51
C MET A 127 -9.76 -8.20 8.25
N ALA A 128 -10.24 -6.96 8.38
CA ALA A 128 -9.56 -5.91 9.13
C ALA A 128 -9.40 -6.29 10.61
N ASP A 129 -10.44 -6.83 11.24
CA ASP A 129 -10.43 -7.32 12.62
C ASP A 129 -9.40 -8.44 12.83
N PHE A 130 -9.37 -9.43 11.93
CA PHE A 130 -8.41 -10.52 11.99
C PHE A 130 -6.97 -9.99 11.89
N LEU A 131 -6.69 -9.10 10.95
CA LEU A 131 -5.36 -8.52 10.79
C LEU A 131 -4.93 -7.74 12.03
N GLU A 132 -5.77 -6.82 12.52
CA GLU A 132 -5.40 -5.92 13.62
C GLU A 132 -5.29 -6.64 14.96
N ARG A 133 -6.17 -7.60 15.26
CA ARG A 133 -6.18 -8.26 16.57
C ARG A 133 -5.29 -9.49 16.66
N GLU A 134 -5.09 -10.20 15.55
CA GLU A 134 -4.39 -11.49 15.62
C GLU A 134 -3.07 -11.50 14.84
N LEU A 135 -3.07 -11.06 13.59
CA LEU A 135 -1.90 -11.26 12.74
C LEU A 135 -0.83 -10.19 12.94
N ILE A 136 -1.18 -8.90 12.90
CA ILE A 136 -0.24 -7.78 13.07
C ILE A 136 0.49 -7.87 14.41
N PRO A 137 -0.18 -8.05 15.57
CA PRO A 137 0.51 -8.10 16.87
C PRO A 137 1.46 -9.28 17.02
N SER A 138 1.32 -10.30 16.18
CA SER A 138 2.21 -11.47 16.18
C SER A 138 3.51 -11.24 15.40
N CYS A 139 3.68 -10.10 14.75
CA CYS A 139 4.81 -9.79 13.84
C CYS A 139 5.72 -8.70 14.41
N ASP A 140 6.99 -8.72 14.00
CA ASP A 140 7.98 -7.67 14.33
C ASP A 140 7.93 -6.49 13.36
N ALA A 141 7.44 -6.71 12.15
CA ALA A 141 7.28 -5.68 11.13
C ALA A 141 6.17 -6.02 10.14
N VAL A 142 5.60 -4.98 9.53
CA VAL A 142 4.58 -5.08 8.47
C VAL A 142 4.97 -4.24 7.27
N ILE A 143 4.80 -4.78 6.06
CA ILE A 143 4.97 -4.06 4.79
C ILE A 143 3.66 -4.18 4.01
N ASP A 144 3.09 -3.05 3.58
CA ASP A 144 1.88 -2.99 2.76
C ASP A 144 2.20 -2.35 1.41
N LEU A 145 2.05 -3.11 0.34
CA LEU A 145 2.43 -2.70 -1.01
C LEU A 145 1.20 -2.22 -1.77
N HIS A 146 1.11 -0.91 -1.97
CA HIS A 146 0.12 -0.20 -2.74
C HIS A 146 0.65 0.29 -4.09
N SER A 147 -0.25 0.77 -4.93
CA SER A 147 0.03 1.60 -6.10
C SER A 147 -1.15 2.55 -6.39
N GLY A 148 -1.02 3.38 -7.40
CA GLY A 148 -2.11 4.29 -7.80
C GLY A 148 -3.33 3.60 -8.42
N GLY A 149 -3.31 2.29 -8.58
CA GLY A 149 -4.37 1.53 -9.24
C GLY A 149 -4.64 2.05 -10.66
N LYS A 150 -5.88 1.97 -11.10
CA LYS A 150 -6.30 2.50 -12.42
C LYS A 150 -6.36 4.04 -12.43
N ALA A 151 -6.67 4.64 -11.29
CA ALA A 151 -7.01 6.06 -11.22
C ALA A 151 -5.81 7.00 -11.19
N SER A 152 -4.67 6.55 -10.65
CA SER A 152 -3.53 7.41 -10.38
C SER A 152 -2.20 6.74 -10.73
N PHE A 153 -1.15 7.54 -10.78
CA PHE A 153 0.22 7.08 -10.82
C PHE A 153 1.05 7.83 -9.78
N PHE A 154 1.75 7.12 -8.94
CA PHE A 154 2.68 7.64 -7.94
C PHE A 154 4.13 7.49 -8.42
N GLU A 155 4.98 8.46 -8.13
CA GLU A 155 6.42 8.22 -8.12
C GLU A 155 6.71 7.18 -7.03
N PRO A 156 7.44 6.08 -7.34
CA PRO A 156 7.67 5.02 -6.38
C PRO A 156 8.29 5.53 -5.08
N CYS A 157 7.59 5.32 -3.96
CA CYS A 157 8.01 5.81 -2.65
C CYS A 157 7.58 4.89 -1.52
N THR A 158 8.27 4.98 -0.39
CA THR A 158 7.86 4.36 0.88
C THR A 158 7.16 5.38 1.77
N LEU A 159 6.21 4.91 2.57
CA LEU A 159 5.34 5.72 3.41
C LEU A 159 5.45 5.31 4.88
N PRO A 160 6.41 5.87 5.63
CA PRO A 160 6.43 5.74 7.09
C PRO A 160 5.38 6.66 7.72
N THR A 161 4.61 6.15 8.67
CA THR A 161 3.65 6.95 9.44
C THR A 161 4.34 7.62 10.60
N LYS A 162 4.14 8.94 10.75
CA LYS A 162 4.63 9.72 11.90
C LYS A 162 3.80 9.35 13.14
N SER A 163 4.45 8.68 14.09
CA SER A 163 3.83 8.26 15.34
C SER A 163 4.20 9.22 16.48
N LYS A 164 3.32 9.33 17.50
CA LYS A 164 3.65 9.98 18.77
C LYS A 164 4.70 9.19 19.55
N ASN A 165 4.78 7.88 19.37
CA ASN A 165 5.85 7.05 19.90
C ASN A 165 7.09 7.21 19.01
N LYS A 166 8.08 7.98 19.53
CA LYS A 166 9.31 8.26 18.78
C LYS A 166 10.05 7.00 18.35
N LYS A 167 10.14 5.97 19.22
CA LYS A 167 10.82 4.71 18.89
C LYS A 167 10.15 4.00 17.72
N LEU A 168 8.81 4.01 17.69
CA LEU A 168 8.06 3.41 16.59
C LEU A 168 8.24 4.22 15.31
N PHE A 169 8.22 5.55 15.39
CA PHE A 169 8.48 6.40 14.22
C PHE A 169 9.90 6.19 13.67
N ASP A 170 10.92 6.15 14.53
CA ASP A 170 12.30 5.90 14.13
C ASP A 170 12.42 4.52 13.43
N ALA A 171 11.73 3.49 13.95
CA ALA A 171 11.70 2.17 13.31
C ALA A 171 10.97 2.19 11.94
N ASN A 172 9.87 2.93 11.81
CA ASN A 172 9.16 3.11 10.53
C ASN A 172 10.07 3.81 9.50
N MET A 173 10.77 4.86 9.92
CA MET A 173 11.73 5.58 9.07
C MET A 173 12.88 4.70 8.61
N GLU A 174 13.45 3.91 9.53
CA GLU A 174 14.52 2.96 9.20
C GLU A 174 14.05 1.92 8.18
N LEU A 175 12.86 1.32 8.35
CA LEU A 175 12.28 0.43 7.36
C LEU A 175 12.09 1.11 6.01
N ALA A 176 11.60 2.37 5.99
CA ALA A 176 11.38 3.13 4.77
C ALA A 176 12.66 3.37 3.98
N GLU A 177 13.73 3.75 4.67
CA GLU A 177 15.04 4.00 4.05
C GLU A 177 15.69 2.68 3.59
N ARG A 178 15.62 1.62 4.42
CA ARG A 178 16.19 0.30 4.11
C ARG A 178 15.48 -0.39 2.95
N PHE A 179 14.22 -0.08 2.68
CA PHE A 179 13.52 -0.59 1.50
C PHE A 179 14.27 -0.19 0.21
N GLY A 180 14.84 1.02 0.16
CA GLY A 180 15.80 1.42 -0.87
C GLY A 180 15.20 2.14 -2.08
N LEU A 181 13.95 2.63 -2.01
CA LEU A 181 13.43 3.57 -3.00
C LEU A 181 14.08 4.96 -2.81
N SER A 182 14.14 5.74 -3.87
CA SER A 182 14.76 7.09 -3.85
C SER A 182 13.90 8.13 -3.14
N LEU A 183 12.65 7.79 -2.80
CA LEU A 183 11.68 8.71 -2.23
C LEU A 183 11.02 8.10 -0.98
N VAL A 184 10.98 8.89 0.09
CA VAL A 184 10.24 8.59 1.34
C VAL A 184 9.20 9.69 1.55
N TRP A 185 7.93 9.32 1.52
CA TRP A 185 6.83 10.23 1.83
C TRP A 185 6.38 10.01 3.27
N VAL A 186 6.79 10.93 4.16
CA VAL A 186 6.41 10.86 5.57
C VAL A 186 4.92 11.23 5.72
N LEU A 187 4.12 10.25 6.14
CA LEU A 187 2.71 10.46 6.43
C LEU A 187 2.58 11.19 7.76
N GLY A 188 2.03 12.39 7.70
CA GLY A 188 1.79 13.25 8.85
C GLY A 188 0.48 12.92 9.59
N PRO A 189 -0.04 13.86 10.37
CA PRO A 189 -1.24 13.68 11.20
C PRO A 189 -2.53 13.46 10.41
N ASN A 190 -2.50 13.59 9.08
CA ASN A 190 -3.63 13.33 8.18
C ASN A 190 -3.76 11.85 7.79
N ASN A 191 -2.99 10.95 8.43
CA ASN A 191 -3.17 9.52 8.23
C ASN A 191 -4.56 9.10 8.75
N ASP A 192 -5.29 8.35 7.94
CA ASP A 192 -6.65 7.90 8.28
C ASP A 192 -6.59 6.82 9.38
N ASN A 193 -7.27 7.06 10.50
CA ASN A 193 -7.32 6.12 11.63
C ASN A 193 -7.87 4.73 11.26
N ARG A 194 -8.52 4.61 10.10
CA ARG A 194 -9.10 3.37 9.57
C ARG A 194 -8.18 2.65 8.60
N SER A 195 -6.92 3.09 8.48
CA SER A 195 -5.91 2.47 7.60
C SER A 195 -5.15 1.34 8.30
N LEU A 196 -4.52 0.48 7.51
CA LEU A 196 -3.64 -0.58 8.01
C LEU A 196 -2.40 0.01 8.72
N ASN A 197 -1.90 1.16 8.27
CA ASN A 197 -0.84 1.90 8.96
C ASN A 197 -1.25 2.25 10.40
N SER A 198 -2.48 2.74 10.60
CA SER A 198 -3.00 3.08 11.92
C SER A 198 -3.25 1.83 12.78
N ALA A 199 -3.62 0.71 12.18
CA ALA A 199 -3.74 -0.58 12.85
C ALA A 199 -2.38 -1.05 13.42
N ALA A 200 -1.33 -0.99 12.61
CA ALA A 200 0.03 -1.33 13.04
C ALA A 200 0.54 -0.36 14.14
N GLU A 201 0.24 0.94 14.02
CA GLU A 201 0.58 1.94 15.05
C GLU A 201 -0.11 1.61 16.38
N ARG A 202 -1.40 1.28 16.37
CA ARG A 202 -2.14 0.86 17.59
C ARG A 202 -1.58 -0.41 18.21
N ALA A 203 -1.11 -1.34 17.38
CA ALA A 203 -0.43 -2.57 17.82
C ALA A 203 1.01 -2.33 18.29
N GLY A 204 1.59 -1.15 18.05
CA GLY A 204 2.99 -0.86 18.37
C GLY A 204 3.99 -1.59 17.48
N VAL A 205 3.59 -2.02 16.30
CA VAL A 205 4.40 -2.78 15.33
C VAL A 205 4.94 -1.86 14.26
N ALA A 206 6.24 -1.95 13.98
CA ALA A 206 6.87 -1.15 12.93
C ALA A 206 6.30 -1.48 11.56
N MET A 207 5.94 -0.44 10.80
CA MET A 207 5.30 -0.60 9.51
C MET A 207 5.68 0.47 8.51
N ILE A 208 5.78 0.07 7.25
CA ILE A 208 5.72 0.97 6.10
C ILE A 208 4.67 0.50 5.10
N ALA A 209 4.05 1.46 4.44
CA ALA A 209 3.44 1.22 3.14
C ALA A 209 4.41 1.63 2.01
N ALA A 210 4.12 1.22 0.79
CA ALA A 210 4.79 1.72 -0.41
C ALA A 210 3.75 2.05 -1.49
N GLU A 211 3.96 3.15 -2.22
CA GLU A 211 3.22 3.47 -3.44
C GLU A 211 4.09 3.14 -4.64
N LEU A 212 3.65 2.22 -5.47
CA LEU A 212 4.45 1.57 -6.52
C LEU A 212 3.89 1.86 -7.92
N GLY A 213 3.90 3.13 -8.32
CA GLY A 213 3.44 3.51 -9.65
C GLY A 213 1.92 3.52 -9.79
N GLY A 214 1.38 2.69 -10.66
CA GLY A 214 -0.05 2.63 -10.97
C GLY A 214 -0.32 2.51 -12.47
N GLY A 215 -1.55 2.78 -12.89
CA GLY A 215 -2.01 2.65 -14.27
C GLY A 215 -2.83 1.39 -14.53
N GLY A 216 -3.16 0.63 -13.48
CA GLY A 216 -4.05 -0.53 -13.53
C GLY A 216 -3.42 -1.81 -14.08
N GLY A 217 -2.08 -1.87 -14.14
CA GLY A 217 -1.31 -3.07 -14.49
C GLY A 217 0.02 -3.08 -13.75
N ALA A 218 0.69 -4.22 -13.70
CA ALA A 218 1.99 -4.32 -13.05
C ALA A 218 3.11 -3.77 -13.95
N ASN A 219 3.74 -2.69 -13.53
CA ASN A 219 4.92 -2.16 -14.23
C ASN A 219 6.15 -3.03 -13.92
N PRO A 220 6.82 -3.63 -14.92
CA PRO A 220 7.91 -4.59 -14.68
C PRO A 220 9.11 -3.98 -13.95
N LYS A 221 9.46 -2.73 -14.23
CA LYS A 221 10.58 -2.02 -13.55
C LYS A 221 10.24 -1.72 -12.09
N ILE A 222 9.03 -1.23 -11.83
CA ILE A 222 8.57 -0.89 -10.47
C ILE A 222 8.39 -2.17 -9.64
N THR A 223 7.83 -3.23 -10.22
CA THR A 223 7.74 -4.55 -9.56
C THR A 223 9.12 -5.07 -9.15
N ALA A 224 10.13 -4.91 -10.00
CA ALA A 224 11.50 -5.32 -9.67
C ALA A 224 12.12 -4.46 -8.54
N LEU A 225 11.80 -3.16 -8.48
CA LEU A 225 12.18 -2.29 -7.36
C LEU A 225 11.53 -2.77 -6.05
N ALA A 226 10.25 -3.11 -6.09
CA ALA A 226 9.52 -3.64 -4.94
C ALA A 226 10.13 -4.97 -4.44
N GLU A 227 10.41 -5.91 -5.35
CA GLU A 227 11.08 -7.18 -5.01
C GLU A 227 12.46 -6.93 -4.36
N THR A 228 13.24 -6.01 -4.92
CA THR A 228 14.53 -5.62 -4.33
C THR A 228 14.34 -5.03 -2.92
N GLY A 229 13.36 -4.16 -2.75
CA GLY A 229 13.05 -3.55 -1.45
C GLY A 229 12.66 -4.59 -0.39
N LEU A 230 11.86 -5.59 -0.76
CA LEU A 230 11.50 -6.69 0.13
C LEU A 230 12.75 -7.50 0.56
N ILE A 231 13.64 -7.82 -0.36
CA ILE A 231 14.92 -8.50 -0.04
C ILE A 231 15.77 -7.65 0.92
N ASN A 232 15.87 -6.34 0.67
CA ASN A 232 16.60 -5.42 1.56
C ASN A 232 16.04 -5.43 2.99
N ILE A 233 14.70 -5.41 3.14
CA ILE A 233 14.05 -5.48 4.44
C ILE A 233 14.30 -6.82 5.14
N LEU A 234 14.21 -7.93 4.42
CA LEU A 234 14.48 -9.26 4.99
C LEU A 234 15.93 -9.37 5.48
N HIS A 235 16.86 -8.80 4.75
CA HIS A 235 18.27 -8.72 5.16
C HIS A 235 18.46 -7.80 6.39
N TYR A 236 17.90 -6.58 6.34
CA TYR A 236 17.95 -5.64 7.46
C TYR A 236 17.42 -6.24 8.77
N LEU A 237 16.29 -6.94 8.70
CA LEU A 237 15.67 -7.63 9.84
C LEU A 237 16.41 -8.90 10.26
N LYS A 238 17.49 -9.28 9.56
CA LYS A 238 18.26 -10.51 9.77
C LYS A 238 17.41 -11.78 9.61
N ILE A 239 16.37 -11.71 8.82
CA ILE A 239 15.53 -12.86 8.42
C ILE A 239 16.23 -13.64 7.30
N LEU A 240 16.85 -12.95 6.33
CA LEU A 240 17.64 -13.56 5.28
C LEU A 240 19.12 -13.69 5.72
N LYS A 241 19.67 -14.91 5.68
CA LYS A 241 21.04 -15.21 6.14
C LYS A 241 22.12 -14.74 5.16
N LEU A 242 21.84 -14.87 3.85
CA LEU A 242 22.77 -14.46 2.81
C LEU A 242 22.52 -13.02 2.43
N ASP A 243 23.60 -12.26 2.29
CA ASP A 243 23.50 -10.88 1.83
C ASP A 243 23.22 -10.84 0.33
N LYS A 244 21.94 -10.68 -0.01
CA LYS A 244 21.43 -10.43 -1.35
C LYS A 244 20.90 -9.00 -1.47
N SER A 245 21.07 -8.20 -0.42
CA SER A 245 20.59 -6.83 -0.39
C SER A 245 21.36 -5.96 -1.40
N LYS A 246 20.67 -4.95 -1.91
CA LYS A 246 21.30 -3.84 -2.60
C LYS A 246 21.40 -2.68 -1.62
N PRO A 247 22.51 -1.94 -1.60
CA PRO A 247 22.61 -0.78 -0.71
C PRO A 247 21.46 0.18 -0.99
N PRO A 248 20.89 0.82 0.04
CA PRO A 248 19.90 1.87 -0.18
C PRO A 248 20.50 2.97 -1.05
N ASN A 249 19.65 3.66 -1.79
CA ASN A 249 20.06 4.81 -2.59
C ASN A 249 20.79 5.83 -1.71
N GLU A 250 21.98 6.26 -2.13
CA GLU A 250 22.78 7.26 -1.39
C GLU A 250 22.04 8.61 -1.22
N LYS A 251 21.06 8.88 -2.09
CA LYS A 251 20.27 10.13 -2.09
C LYS A 251 18.79 9.85 -1.95
N ILE A 252 18.36 9.50 -0.74
CA ILE A 252 16.94 9.39 -0.43
C ILE A 252 16.35 10.77 -0.19
N LYS A 253 15.36 11.14 -1.00
CA LYS A 253 14.59 12.38 -0.81
C LYS A 253 13.43 12.11 0.15
N LYS A 254 13.38 12.85 1.26
CA LYS A 254 12.27 12.79 2.22
C LYS A 254 11.30 13.94 1.94
N VAL A 255 10.01 13.63 1.84
CA VAL A 255 8.98 14.61 1.51
C VAL A 255 7.75 14.47 2.41
N GLU A 256 6.98 15.53 2.52
CA GLU A 256 5.71 15.57 3.24
C GLU A 256 4.68 16.42 2.50
N LEU A 257 3.39 16.19 2.72
CA LEU A 257 2.32 17.07 2.31
C LEU A 257 2.20 18.21 3.34
N ARG A 258 2.80 19.36 3.04
CA ARG A 258 2.84 20.48 3.97
C ARG A 258 1.66 21.42 3.79
N ASN A 259 1.26 21.66 2.54
CA ASN A 259 0.21 22.59 2.18
C ASN A 259 -0.92 21.83 1.49
N ALA A 260 -2.11 21.83 2.07
CA ALA A 260 -3.27 21.12 1.51
C ALA A 260 -3.65 21.64 0.10
N ASP A 261 -3.46 22.94 -0.16
CA ASP A 261 -3.72 23.56 -1.45
C ASP A 261 -2.58 23.43 -2.48
N ALA A 262 -1.51 22.68 -2.14
CA ALA A 262 -0.50 22.25 -3.11
C ALA A 262 -1.06 21.16 -4.05
N THR A 263 -2.11 20.45 -3.63
CA THR A 263 -2.84 19.50 -4.46
C THR A 263 -3.80 20.24 -5.39
N ILE A 264 -3.75 19.93 -6.68
CA ILE A 264 -4.71 20.46 -7.66
C ILE A 264 -5.85 19.47 -7.78
N TYR A 265 -7.07 19.96 -7.60
CA TYR A 265 -8.31 19.19 -7.76
C TYR A 265 -9.09 19.66 -8.98
N ALA A 266 -9.87 18.76 -9.58
CA ALA A 266 -10.75 19.08 -10.68
C ALA A 266 -11.83 20.10 -10.24
N PRO A 267 -11.99 21.24 -10.96
CA PRO A 267 -12.95 22.28 -10.60
C PRO A 267 -14.40 21.92 -10.96
N ALA A 268 -14.56 21.00 -11.90
CA ALA A 268 -15.85 20.54 -12.43
C ALA A 268 -15.69 19.13 -13.01
N LYS A 269 -16.74 18.58 -13.61
CA LYS A 269 -16.63 17.44 -14.53
C LYS A 269 -16.08 17.90 -15.87
N GLY A 270 -15.00 17.24 -16.36
CA GLY A 270 -14.37 17.64 -17.61
C GLY A 270 -13.13 16.83 -17.97
N LEU A 271 -12.38 17.30 -18.94
CA LEU A 271 -11.13 16.72 -19.40
C LEU A 271 -9.94 17.44 -18.76
N PHE A 272 -9.00 16.67 -18.24
CA PHE A 272 -7.72 17.21 -17.81
C PHE A 272 -6.61 16.86 -18.80
N ASP A 273 -6.16 17.87 -19.56
CA ASP A 273 -5.01 17.80 -20.46
C ASP A 273 -3.74 18.10 -19.66
N ARG A 274 -3.11 17.07 -19.18
CA ARG A 274 -1.98 17.11 -18.24
C ARG A 274 -0.66 17.38 -18.97
N LEU A 275 0.08 18.40 -18.53
CA LEU A 275 1.41 18.76 -19.06
C LEU A 275 2.58 18.27 -18.19
N VAL A 276 2.29 17.67 -17.05
CA VAL A 276 3.29 17.26 -16.05
C VAL A 276 3.09 15.79 -15.65
N LYS A 277 4.08 15.18 -15.02
CA LYS A 277 4.04 13.81 -14.52
C LYS A 277 4.67 13.68 -13.13
N ALA A 278 4.34 12.60 -12.41
CA ALA A 278 5.01 12.26 -11.15
C ALA A 278 6.52 12.17 -11.35
N GLY A 279 7.28 12.54 -10.34
CA GLY A 279 8.73 12.62 -10.39
C GLY A 279 9.30 13.98 -10.78
N GLN A 280 8.48 14.93 -11.28
CA GLN A 280 8.94 16.25 -11.68
C GLN A 280 8.93 17.25 -10.52
N THR A 281 9.92 18.12 -10.48
CA THR A 281 9.93 19.33 -9.66
C THR A 281 9.18 20.44 -10.37
N VAL A 282 8.35 21.17 -9.63
CA VAL A 282 7.52 22.27 -10.16
C VAL A 282 7.70 23.54 -9.36
N LYS A 283 7.40 24.67 -10.02
CA LYS A 283 7.47 26.02 -9.44
C LYS A 283 6.08 26.65 -9.34
N ILE A 284 5.91 27.53 -8.37
CA ILE A 284 4.72 28.38 -8.26
C ILE A 284 4.48 29.12 -9.59
N GLY A 285 3.22 29.14 -10.04
CA GLY A 285 2.82 29.76 -11.31
C GLY A 285 3.06 28.90 -12.56
N GLN A 286 3.81 27.80 -12.47
CA GLN A 286 4.01 26.86 -13.58
C GLN A 286 2.68 26.20 -13.93
N THR A 287 2.39 26.04 -15.23
CA THR A 287 1.19 25.34 -15.72
C THR A 287 1.27 23.86 -15.44
N ALA A 288 0.24 23.32 -14.80
CA ALA A 288 0.06 21.88 -14.57
C ALA A 288 -0.63 21.19 -15.74
N GLY A 289 -1.49 21.91 -16.43
CA GLY A 289 -2.27 21.45 -17.56
C GLY A 289 -3.47 22.34 -17.84
N TRP A 290 -4.27 21.92 -18.79
CA TRP A 290 -5.50 22.59 -19.17
C TRP A 290 -6.72 21.75 -18.76
N PHE A 291 -7.73 22.43 -18.25
CA PHE A 291 -9.01 21.82 -17.92
C PHE A 291 -10.07 22.26 -18.94
N HIS A 292 -10.63 21.28 -19.65
CA HIS A 292 -11.64 21.53 -20.69
C HIS A 292 -13.02 21.14 -20.17
N TYR A 293 -13.99 22.02 -20.36
CA TYR A 293 -15.39 21.78 -20.00
C TYR A 293 -16.06 20.99 -21.11
N PHE A 294 -15.95 19.68 -21.03
CA PHE A 294 -16.30 18.76 -22.12
C PHE A 294 -17.74 18.89 -22.62
N MET A 295 -18.69 19.22 -21.74
CA MET A 295 -20.10 19.40 -22.08
C MET A 295 -20.44 20.84 -22.50
N GLU A 296 -19.49 21.76 -22.44
CA GLU A 296 -19.61 23.18 -22.78
C GLU A 296 -18.42 23.57 -23.66
N PRO A 297 -18.34 23.05 -24.91
CA PRO A 297 -17.14 23.23 -25.76
C PRO A 297 -16.87 24.69 -26.14
N GLU A 298 -17.86 25.56 -26.07
CA GLU A 298 -17.76 27.01 -26.26
C GLU A 298 -17.11 27.73 -25.07
N ARG A 299 -17.09 27.10 -23.90
CA ARG A 299 -16.49 27.66 -22.69
C ARG A 299 -14.97 27.61 -22.76
N PRO A 300 -14.27 28.74 -22.51
CA PRO A 300 -12.82 28.76 -22.53
C PRO A 300 -12.21 27.75 -21.55
N SER A 301 -11.17 27.03 -21.98
CA SER A 301 -10.42 26.12 -21.14
C SER A 301 -9.72 26.86 -19.99
N LEU A 302 -9.70 26.24 -18.82
CA LEU A 302 -9.05 26.81 -17.63
C LEU A 302 -7.60 26.32 -17.52
N GLU A 303 -6.67 27.26 -17.52
CA GLU A 303 -5.28 26.96 -17.21
C GLU A 303 -5.12 26.69 -15.70
N LEU A 304 -4.66 25.48 -15.35
CA LEU A 304 -4.38 25.10 -13.97
C LEU A 304 -2.90 25.31 -13.66
N LYS A 305 -2.61 26.09 -12.61
CA LYS A 305 -1.26 26.44 -12.20
C LYS A 305 -0.95 25.96 -10.78
N PHE A 306 0.33 25.64 -10.55
CA PHE A 306 0.79 25.29 -9.21
C PHE A 306 0.82 26.52 -8.31
N LYS A 307 0.33 26.37 -7.09
CA LYS A 307 0.33 27.41 -6.05
C LYS A 307 1.60 27.37 -5.19
N HIS A 308 2.34 26.28 -5.23
CA HIS A 308 3.54 26.07 -4.42
C HIS A 308 4.67 25.46 -5.25
N ASN A 309 5.90 25.76 -4.86
CA ASN A 309 7.05 24.97 -5.30
C ASN A 309 7.00 23.59 -4.67
N GLY A 310 7.45 22.56 -5.37
CA GLY A 310 7.48 21.22 -4.81
C GLY A 310 7.84 20.14 -5.82
N PHE A 311 7.49 18.93 -5.45
CA PHE A 311 7.73 17.74 -6.22
C PHE A 311 6.39 17.02 -6.46
N ILE A 312 6.09 16.63 -7.69
CA ILE A 312 4.87 15.92 -8.02
C ILE A 312 5.02 14.46 -7.56
N LEU A 313 4.33 14.13 -6.47
CA LEU A 313 4.30 12.77 -5.93
C LEU A 313 3.38 11.87 -6.75
N ALA A 314 2.22 12.39 -7.13
CA ALA A 314 1.24 11.63 -7.89
C ALA A 314 0.48 12.51 -8.89
N HIS A 315 -0.08 11.88 -9.90
CA HIS A 315 -1.03 12.48 -10.83
C HIS A 315 -2.16 11.52 -11.17
N THR A 316 -3.30 12.07 -11.62
CA THR A 316 -4.37 11.25 -12.18
C THR A 316 -3.96 10.59 -13.49
N ASN A 317 -4.40 9.35 -13.71
CA ASN A 317 -4.34 8.66 -15.00
C ASN A 317 -5.63 8.80 -15.81
N ARG A 318 -6.66 9.43 -15.22
CA ARG A 318 -7.93 9.65 -15.90
C ARG A 318 -7.86 10.90 -16.77
N GLY A 319 -8.34 10.79 -18.01
CA GLY A 319 -8.58 11.96 -18.86
C GLY A 319 -9.84 12.69 -18.41
N ILE A 320 -10.97 11.97 -18.29
CA ILE A 320 -12.23 12.50 -17.75
C ILE A 320 -12.22 12.35 -16.24
N VAL A 321 -12.52 13.44 -15.54
CA VAL A 321 -12.53 13.54 -14.09
C VAL A 321 -13.82 14.21 -13.62
N ASP A 322 -14.23 13.89 -12.39
CA ASP A 322 -15.36 14.55 -11.72
C ASP A 322 -14.85 15.66 -10.77
N LYS A 323 -15.72 16.60 -10.43
CA LYS A 323 -15.39 17.71 -9.50
C LYS A 323 -14.84 17.16 -8.18
N GLY A 324 -13.68 17.70 -7.75
CA GLY A 324 -13.03 17.31 -6.50
C GLY A 324 -12.06 16.13 -6.62
N GLU A 325 -11.95 15.47 -7.79
CA GLU A 325 -10.91 14.46 -8.00
C GLU A 325 -9.52 15.09 -8.05
N MET A 326 -8.54 14.42 -7.47
CA MET A 326 -7.14 14.85 -7.48
C MET A 326 -6.57 14.76 -8.90
N LEU A 327 -6.01 15.87 -9.38
CA LEU A 327 -5.30 15.94 -10.66
C LEU A 327 -3.79 15.76 -10.50
N THR A 328 -3.20 16.47 -9.52
CA THR A 328 -1.78 16.34 -9.15
C THR A 328 -1.62 16.52 -7.65
N LEU A 329 -0.77 15.70 -7.05
CA LEU A 329 -0.37 15.79 -5.64
C LEU A 329 1.07 16.32 -5.57
N VAL A 330 1.26 17.50 -4.99
CA VAL A 330 2.58 18.13 -4.83
C VAL A 330 3.00 18.09 -3.37
N VAL A 331 4.21 17.64 -3.14
CA VAL A 331 4.82 17.52 -1.81
C VAL A 331 6.06 18.41 -1.71
N GLN A 332 6.46 18.71 -0.48
CA GLN A 332 7.64 19.51 -0.16
C GLN A 332 8.65 18.68 0.62
N GLU A 333 9.89 19.17 0.71
CA GLU A 333 10.92 18.53 1.50
C GLU A 333 10.50 18.41 2.97
N TYR A 334 10.68 17.23 3.55
CA TYR A 334 10.40 16.94 4.96
C TYR A 334 11.44 17.65 5.84
N LYS A 335 10.97 18.38 6.87
CA LYS A 335 11.81 19.10 7.85
C LYS A 335 11.73 18.51 9.24
#